data_8c52ecb51857df511a3186483c628de4
#
_entry.id   8c52ecb51857df511a3186483c628de4
#
_cell.length_a   1.000
_cell.length_b   1.000
_cell.length_c   1.000
_cell.angle_alpha   90.00
_cell.angle_beta   90.00
_cell.angle_gamma   90.00
#
_symmetry.space_group_name_H-M   'P 1'
#
loop_
_entity.id
_entity.type
_entity.pdbx_description
1 polymer ?
#
loop_
_entity_poly.entity_id
_entity_poly.type
_entity_poly.pdbx_seq_one_letter_code
_entity_poly.pdbx_strand_id
1 'polypeptide(L)'
;MTLTTEDGKACEGIEQGPFEPIAVIGVGALMPDAHDIDAFWQNVLDAKVSIKPLPEGRWPGPINHFWKEGGPGAHTEGFTYAKIGALVSDAEFDWRRWRQPPGTLPQIDPCQQWAVTVSADAIEHAGYDGEAKDLDRARTGVVFANALGGENRNMSNIRVWSNHTAELAKQHGLPADQADAFTTSVLEGTPRVDEDTMPGELANVVSGRVANLLDLQGPNHAMDAACASSMAAVLDACRLLQTRQVDVMLAGASDRTMDPATFAKFSAIGALSPSHSSPFDARANGFVMGEGAGVLVLKRLSDAIRDEDAIYSVIRGVGGSSDGRGKGITAPSQRGQIQAIARAYAQAGYPASSVELVEAMGPRPKLETPRNCPPFHAFGPALRGRARWQ
;
A
#
# COMPACT_ATOMS: atom_id res chain seq x y z
N MET A 1 -32.09 -5.73 -3.72
CA MET A 1 -31.92 -4.45 -4.43
C MET A 1 -30.97 -4.75 -5.58
N THR A 2 -31.45 -4.73 -6.80
CA THR A 2 -30.65 -5.01 -7.99
C THR A 2 -29.88 -3.73 -8.35
N LEU A 3 -28.57 -3.76 -8.29
CA LEU A 3 -27.74 -2.65 -8.78
C LEU A 3 -27.77 -2.72 -10.31
N THR A 4 -28.18 -1.63 -10.96
CA THR A 4 -28.24 -1.54 -12.42
C THR A 4 -27.18 -0.58 -12.93
N THR A 5 -26.61 -0.90 -14.09
CA THR A 5 -25.76 0.03 -14.86
C THR A 5 -26.59 1.15 -15.48
N GLU A 6 -25.97 2.23 -15.97
CA GLU A 6 -26.66 3.32 -16.67
C GLU A 6 -27.51 2.82 -17.85
N ASP A 7 -27.13 1.71 -18.46
CA ASP A 7 -27.88 1.05 -19.55
C ASP A 7 -29.04 0.17 -19.05
N GLY A 8 -29.39 0.22 -17.75
CA GLY A 8 -30.50 -0.53 -17.15
C GLY A 8 -30.29 -2.04 -17.06
N LYS A 9 -29.08 -2.54 -17.34
CA LYS A 9 -28.77 -3.96 -17.21
C LYS A 9 -28.49 -4.31 -15.73
N ALA A 10 -29.20 -5.34 -15.25
CA ALA A 10 -28.91 -5.92 -13.95
C ALA A 10 -27.45 -6.44 -13.93
N CYS A 11 -26.71 -6.14 -12.88
CA CYS A 11 -25.45 -6.83 -12.63
C CYS A 11 -25.81 -8.27 -12.25
N GLU A 12 -25.71 -9.19 -13.20
CA GLU A 12 -25.86 -10.62 -12.90
C GLU A 12 -24.74 -11.02 -11.95
N GLY A 13 -25.12 -11.30 -10.70
CA GLY A 13 -24.23 -11.85 -9.68
C GLY A 13 -23.84 -13.26 -10.10
N ILE A 14 -22.53 -13.53 -10.14
CA ILE A 14 -22.07 -14.93 -10.08
C ILE A 14 -22.63 -15.47 -8.75
N GLU A 15 -23.42 -16.54 -8.78
CA GLU A 15 -23.84 -17.24 -7.56
C GLU A 15 -22.60 -17.68 -6.82
N GLN A 16 -22.27 -16.94 -5.76
CA GLN A 16 -21.21 -17.33 -4.84
C GLN A 16 -21.90 -18.06 -3.69
N GLY A 17 -21.34 -19.20 -3.29
CA GLY A 17 -21.79 -19.91 -2.10
C GLY A 17 -21.77 -19.02 -0.86
N PRO A 18 -22.35 -19.44 0.27
CA PRO A 18 -22.42 -18.64 1.48
C PRO A 18 -21.03 -18.23 1.94
N PHE A 19 -20.83 -16.91 2.11
CA PHE A 19 -19.57 -16.36 2.61
C PHE A 19 -19.50 -16.60 4.14
N GLU A 20 -18.52 -17.41 4.59
CA GLU A 20 -18.22 -17.52 6.01
C GLU A 20 -17.58 -16.21 6.48
N PRO A 21 -18.14 -15.49 7.48
CA PRO A 21 -17.58 -14.23 7.95
C PRO A 21 -16.15 -14.42 8.49
N ILE A 22 -15.31 -13.43 8.27
CA ILE A 22 -13.92 -13.43 8.70
C ILE A 22 -13.72 -12.40 9.81
N ALA A 23 -13.20 -12.84 10.95
CA ALA A 23 -12.86 -11.99 12.08
C ALA A 23 -11.49 -11.33 11.85
N VAL A 24 -11.37 -10.05 12.16
CA VAL A 24 -10.11 -9.36 12.39
C VAL A 24 -9.79 -9.49 13.87
N ILE A 25 -8.75 -10.24 14.20
CA ILE A 25 -8.36 -10.56 15.57
C ILE A 25 -7.09 -9.83 16.02
N GLY A 26 -6.37 -9.19 15.10
CA GLY A 26 -5.18 -8.40 15.39
C GLY A 26 -4.89 -7.39 14.29
N VAL A 27 -4.24 -6.32 14.66
CA VAL A 27 -3.85 -5.23 13.76
C VAL A 27 -2.45 -4.74 14.13
N GLY A 28 -1.60 -4.51 13.12
CA GLY A 28 -0.32 -3.84 13.27
C GLY A 28 -0.22 -2.71 12.26
N ALA A 29 0.36 -1.60 12.67
CA ALA A 29 0.51 -0.44 11.80
C ALA A 29 1.77 0.36 12.11
N LEU A 30 2.41 0.84 11.05
CA LEU A 30 3.51 1.80 11.08
C LEU A 30 3.20 2.85 10.02
N MET A 31 2.78 4.02 10.46
CA MET A 31 2.28 5.09 9.59
C MET A 31 3.01 6.42 9.88
N PRO A 32 2.92 7.42 9.01
CA PRO A 32 3.46 8.73 9.29
C PRO A 32 2.97 9.29 10.64
N ASP A 33 3.93 9.69 11.50
CA ASP A 33 3.68 10.16 12.86
C ASP A 33 2.95 9.14 13.79
N ALA A 34 2.97 7.83 13.46
CA ALA A 34 2.40 6.77 14.28
C ALA A 34 3.18 5.45 14.08
N HIS A 35 3.83 4.98 15.14
CA HIS A 35 4.65 3.77 15.09
C HIS A 35 3.90 2.51 15.58
N ASP A 36 2.68 2.68 16.03
CA ASP A 36 1.78 1.61 16.45
C ASP A 36 0.32 1.96 16.18
N ILE A 37 -0.56 1.02 16.46
CA ILE A 37 -2.01 1.17 16.19
C ILE A 37 -2.67 2.20 17.11
N ASP A 38 -2.20 2.35 18.36
CA ASP A 38 -2.78 3.29 19.32
C ASP A 38 -2.44 4.72 18.93
N ALA A 39 -1.18 4.98 18.57
CA ALA A 39 -0.74 6.26 18.03
C ALA A 39 -1.46 6.63 16.72
N PHE A 40 -1.65 5.63 15.83
CA PHE A 40 -2.43 5.84 14.61
C PHE A 40 -3.88 6.21 14.92
N TRP A 41 -4.53 5.49 15.84
CA TRP A 41 -5.90 5.78 16.24
C TRP A 41 -6.02 7.16 16.89
N GLN A 42 -5.07 7.54 17.75
CA GLN A 42 -5.05 8.88 18.34
C GLN A 42 -4.91 9.98 17.28
N ASN A 43 -4.05 9.78 16.26
CA ASN A 43 -3.92 10.71 15.14
C ASN A 43 -5.25 10.87 14.36
N VAL A 44 -6.02 9.78 14.22
CA VAL A 44 -7.36 9.83 13.59
C VAL A 44 -8.33 10.66 14.44
N LEU A 45 -8.35 10.43 15.76
CA LEU A 45 -9.23 11.18 16.68
C LEU A 45 -8.90 12.67 16.73
N ASP A 46 -7.61 13.01 16.65
CA ASP A 46 -7.11 14.38 16.65
C ASP A 46 -7.20 15.06 15.27
N ALA A 47 -7.69 14.35 14.25
CA ALA A 47 -7.70 14.80 12.86
C ALA A 47 -6.32 15.32 12.40
N LYS A 48 -5.24 14.67 12.83
CA LYS A 48 -3.87 15.06 12.54
C LYS A 48 -3.53 14.84 11.08
N VAL A 49 -2.97 15.88 10.46
CA VAL A 49 -2.46 15.81 9.08
C VAL A 49 -0.95 15.63 9.11
N SER A 50 -0.47 14.48 8.64
CA SER A 50 0.96 14.12 8.62
C SER A 50 1.68 14.50 7.31
N ILE A 51 0.99 15.18 6.40
CA ILE A 51 1.59 15.70 5.16
C ILE A 51 2.49 16.89 5.48
N LYS A 52 3.77 16.79 5.07
CA LYS A 52 4.80 17.81 5.35
C LYS A 52 5.67 18.06 4.10
N PRO A 53 6.39 19.17 4.00
CA PRO A 53 7.47 19.30 3.04
C PRO A 53 8.48 18.15 3.19
N LEU A 54 8.98 17.62 2.07
CA LEU A 54 10.04 16.61 2.12
C LEU A 54 11.28 17.21 2.77
N PRO A 55 11.90 16.55 3.76
CA PRO A 55 13.11 17.05 4.39
C PRO A 55 14.32 16.94 3.45
N GLU A 56 15.25 17.83 3.59
CA GLU A 56 16.55 17.70 2.94
C GLU A 56 17.24 16.40 3.38
N GLY A 57 17.90 15.73 2.44
CA GLY A 57 18.51 14.42 2.69
C GLY A 57 17.55 13.23 2.51
N ARG A 58 16.25 13.45 2.30
CA ARG A 58 15.32 12.36 1.94
C ARG A 58 15.63 11.77 0.55
N TRP A 59 16.09 12.61 -0.36
CA TRP A 59 16.54 12.22 -1.70
C TRP A 59 18.06 12.31 -1.81
N PRO A 60 18.67 11.59 -2.76
CA PRO A 60 20.11 11.61 -2.97
C PRO A 60 20.57 12.96 -3.57
N GLY A 61 20.70 13.98 -2.74
CA GLY A 61 21.04 15.35 -3.12
C GLY A 61 19.92 16.34 -2.83
N PRO A 62 20.18 17.63 -3.11
CA PRO A 62 19.20 18.71 -2.87
C PRO A 62 17.89 18.48 -3.64
N ILE A 63 16.75 18.68 -2.99
CA ILE A 63 15.41 18.49 -3.59
C ILE A 63 15.26 19.29 -4.89
N ASN A 64 15.84 20.47 -4.98
CA ASN A 64 15.80 21.32 -6.17
C ASN A 64 16.50 20.71 -7.41
N HIS A 65 17.31 19.65 -7.26
CA HIS A 65 17.85 18.92 -8.41
C HIS A 65 16.77 18.10 -9.13
N PHE A 66 15.69 17.76 -8.45
CA PHE A 66 14.61 16.90 -8.95
C PHE A 66 13.29 17.65 -9.11
N TRP A 67 13.20 18.89 -8.61
CA TRP A 67 11.97 19.67 -8.56
C TRP A 67 12.00 20.85 -9.55
N LYS A 68 10.87 21.10 -10.20
CA LYS A 68 10.59 22.32 -10.96
C LYS A 68 9.20 22.83 -10.62
N GLU A 69 9.04 24.14 -10.64
CA GLU A 69 7.73 24.76 -10.46
C GLU A 69 6.75 24.28 -11.53
N GLY A 70 5.53 23.94 -11.11
CA GLY A 70 4.51 23.43 -12.01
C GLY A 70 3.31 22.86 -11.26
N GLY A 71 2.52 22.09 -11.99
CA GLY A 71 1.33 21.44 -11.45
C GLY A 71 0.77 20.41 -12.43
N PRO A 72 -0.39 19.82 -12.13
CA PRO A 72 -1.03 18.85 -12.99
C PRO A 72 -1.24 19.37 -14.42
N GLY A 73 -0.62 18.68 -15.40
CA GLY A 73 -0.62 19.08 -16.81
C GLY A 73 0.61 19.91 -17.25
N ALA A 74 1.53 20.22 -16.34
CA ALA A 74 2.82 20.79 -16.72
C ALA A 74 3.71 19.72 -17.37
N HIS A 75 4.49 20.12 -18.37
CA HIS A 75 5.50 19.24 -18.97
C HIS A 75 6.75 19.24 -18.11
N THR A 76 6.93 18.19 -17.33
CA THR A 76 7.99 18.13 -16.29
C THR A 76 9.11 17.14 -16.59
N GLU A 77 9.32 16.73 -17.81
CA GLU A 77 10.25 15.69 -18.24
C GLU A 77 11.43 15.45 -17.26
N GLY A 78 11.38 14.32 -16.53
CA GLY A 78 12.40 13.96 -15.54
C GLY A 78 12.37 14.73 -14.21
N PHE A 79 11.41 15.65 -14.01
CA PHE A 79 11.27 16.42 -12.77
C PHE A 79 9.90 16.20 -12.12
N THR A 80 9.83 16.44 -10.82
CA THR A 80 8.56 16.55 -10.11
C THR A 80 8.19 18.03 -9.86
N TYR A 81 6.89 18.31 -9.79
CA TYR A 81 6.39 19.59 -9.28
C TYR A 81 5.89 19.49 -7.83
N ALA A 82 5.85 18.28 -7.25
CA ALA A 82 5.46 18.04 -5.86
C ALA A 82 6.70 17.81 -4.99
N LYS A 83 6.72 18.41 -3.81
CA LYS A 83 7.77 18.24 -2.79
C LYS A 83 7.19 18.14 -1.38
N ILE A 84 6.02 17.56 -1.29
CA ILE A 84 5.35 17.25 -0.03
C ILE A 84 5.00 15.77 -0.01
N GLY A 85 4.95 15.20 1.19
CA GLY A 85 4.62 13.80 1.39
C GLY A 85 4.31 13.51 2.85
N ALA A 86 3.82 12.30 3.13
CA ALA A 86 3.63 11.79 4.48
C ALA A 86 4.65 10.67 4.72
N LEU A 87 5.69 10.96 5.50
CA LEU A 87 6.83 10.09 5.71
C LEU A 87 6.80 9.43 7.08
N VAL A 88 7.22 8.17 7.13
CA VAL A 88 7.55 7.47 8.37
C VAL A 88 8.96 7.89 8.78
N SER A 89 9.09 8.55 9.91
CA SER A 89 10.37 8.94 10.52
C SER A 89 10.71 8.04 11.70
N ASP A 90 12.01 7.89 11.97
CA ASP A 90 12.52 7.26 13.18
C ASP A 90 12.06 5.81 13.43
N ALA A 91 11.68 5.10 12.38
CA ALA A 91 11.32 3.68 12.44
C ALA A 91 12.59 2.83 12.45
N GLU A 92 12.93 2.29 13.60
CA GLU A 92 14.08 1.39 13.76
C GLU A 92 13.64 -0.07 13.61
N PHE A 93 14.43 -0.85 12.86
CA PHE A 93 14.26 -2.29 12.77
C PHE A 93 15.09 -2.99 13.84
N ASP A 94 14.45 -3.74 14.73
CA ASP A 94 15.15 -4.51 15.77
C ASP A 94 15.87 -5.73 15.18
N TRP A 95 17.02 -5.47 14.56
CA TRP A 95 17.85 -6.50 13.94
C TRP A 95 18.32 -7.57 14.94
N ARG A 96 18.42 -7.27 16.24
CA ARG A 96 18.82 -8.24 17.26
C ARG A 96 17.70 -9.25 17.52
N ARG A 97 16.48 -8.79 17.67
CA ARG A 97 15.28 -9.66 17.77
C ARG A 97 15.25 -10.65 16.61
N TRP A 98 15.49 -10.15 15.39
CA TRP A 98 15.41 -10.95 14.17
C TRP A 98 16.72 -11.61 13.78
N ARG A 99 17.79 -11.48 14.57
CA ARG A 99 19.13 -12.05 14.30
C ARG A 99 19.65 -11.70 12.91
N GLN A 100 19.32 -10.50 12.41
CA GLN A 100 19.82 -10.01 11.13
C GLN A 100 21.17 -9.33 11.33
N PRO A 101 22.23 -9.66 10.58
CA PRO A 101 23.51 -8.97 10.70
C PRO A 101 23.36 -7.47 10.39
N PRO A 102 23.91 -6.56 11.19
CA PRO A 102 23.78 -5.11 10.92
C PRO A 102 24.30 -4.69 9.55
N GLY A 103 25.29 -5.41 9.00
CA GLY A 103 25.87 -5.14 7.68
C GLY A 103 24.92 -5.42 6.53
N THR A 104 23.90 -6.26 6.72
CA THR A 104 22.91 -6.59 5.67
C THR A 104 21.73 -5.63 5.67
N LEU A 105 21.49 -4.89 6.74
CA LEU A 105 20.32 -4.00 6.86
C LEU A 105 20.20 -2.96 5.74
N PRO A 106 21.29 -2.32 5.28
CA PRO A 106 21.20 -1.37 4.17
C PRO A 106 20.74 -1.99 2.85
N GLN A 107 20.89 -3.32 2.68
CA GLN A 107 20.44 -4.06 1.52
C GLN A 107 18.95 -4.41 1.58
N ILE A 108 18.40 -4.53 2.79
CA ILE A 108 17.00 -4.88 3.00
C ILE A 108 16.16 -3.62 2.88
N ASP A 109 15.32 -3.55 1.86
CA ASP A 109 14.42 -2.40 1.70
C ASP A 109 13.55 -2.20 2.95
N PRO A 110 13.38 -0.96 3.43
CA PRO A 110 12.53 -0.67 4.57
C PRO A 110 11.10 -1.21 4.47
N CYS A 111 10.53 -1.36 3.27
CA CYS A 111 9.24 -2.02 3.10
C CYS A 111 9.23 -3.43 3.69
N GLN A 112 10.33 -4.19 3.52
CA GLN A 112 10.45 -5.54 4.07
C GLN A 112 10.67 -5.51 5.59
N GLN A 113 11.47 -4.55 6.08
CA GLN A 113 11.70 -4.37 7.52
C GLN A 113 10.40 -4.01 8.25
N TRP A 114 9.66 -3.05 7.71
CA TRP A 114 8.37 -2.63 8.26
C TRP A 114 7.33 -3.74 8.22
N ALA A 115 7.28 -4.52 7.12
CA ALA A 115 6.37 -5.66 7.00
C ALA A 115 6.58 -6.67 8.13
N VAL A 116 7.84 -6.98 8.48
CA VAL A 116 8.16 -7.88 9.61
C VAL A 116 7.72 -7.27 10.94
N THR A 117 8.04 -6.00 11.18
CA THR A 117 7.69 -5.30 12.43
C THR A 117 6.19 -5.30 12.64
N VAL A 118 5.41 -4.76 11.69
CA VAL A 118 3.95 -4.68 11.85
C VAL A 118 3.27 -6.06 11.91
N SER A 119 3.87 -7.09 11.28
CA SER A 119 3.35 -8.46 11.37
C SER A 119 3.54 -9.08 12.74
N ALA A 120 4.69 -8.85 13.36
CA ALA A 120 4.95 -9.27 14.73
C ALA A 120 4.02 -8.57 15.72
N ASP A 121 3.91 -7.23 15.60
CA ASP A 121 3.05 -6.42 16.45
C ASP A 121 1.57 -6.85 16.31
N ALA A 122 1.12 -7.18 15.10
CA ALA A 122 -0.25 -7.66 14.86
C ALA A 122 -0.51 -9.03 15.50
N ILE A 123 0.46 -9.93 15.46
CA ILE A 123 0.37 -11.26 16.11
C ILE A 123 0.30 -11.07 17.64
N GLU A 124 1.15 -10.22 18.21
CA GLU A 124 1.12 -9.87 19.63
C GLU A 124 -0.21 -9.19 20.01
N HIS A 125 -0.69 -8.25 19.19
CA HIS A 125 -1.99 -7.58 19.38
C HIS A 125 -3.18 -8.56 19.29
N ALA A 126 -3.05 -9.68 18.58
CA ALA A 126 -4.02 -10.75 18.55
C ALA A 126 -3.95 -11.69 19.78
N GLY A 127 -3.03 -11.44 20.71
CA GLY A 127 -2.81 -12.25 21.91
C GLY A 127 -1.98 -13.51 21.70
N TYR A 128 -1.30 -13.63 20.55
CA TYR A 128 -0.39 -14.76 20.27
C TYR A 128 1.06 -14.38 20.59
N ASP A 129 1.32 -14.17 21.86
CA ASP A 129 2.62 -13.73 22.39
C ASP A 129 3.59 -14.88 22.74
N GLY A 130 3.10 -16.12 22.58
CA GLY A 130 3.86 -17.33 22.92
C GLY A 130 3.83 -17.70 24.40
N GLU A 131 3.25 -16.86 25.27
CA GLU A 131 3.09 -17.13 26.71
C GLU A 131 1.64 -17.56 27.01
N ALA A 132 0.67 -16.72 26.63
CA ALA A 132 -0.73 -16.98 26.90
C ALA A 132 -1.38 -17.85 25.82
N LYS A 133 -0.99 -17.65 24.57
CA LYS A 133 -1.55 -18.36 23.42
C LYS A 133 -0.49 -18.58 22.34
N ASP A 134 -0.42 -19.79 21.82
CA ASP A 134 0.53 -20.14 20.75
C ASP A 134 -0.16 -20.15 19.39
N LEU A 135 0.53 -19.63 18.38
CA LEU A 135 0.08 -19.56 17.01
C LEU A 135 0.42 -20.88 16.29
N ASP A 136 -0.57 -21.53 15.66
CA ASP A 136 -0.28 -22.63 14.74
C ASP A 136 0.41 -22.12 13.46
N ARG A 137 1.74 -22.11 13.50
CA ARG A 137 2.60 -21.60 12.43
C ARG A 137 2.48 -22.40 11.14
N ALA A 138 2.20 -23.71 11.25
CA ALA A 138 2.02 -24.59 10.09
C ALA A 138 0.75 -24.25 9.31
N ARG A 139 -0.25 -23.68 9.99
CA ARG A 139 -1.53 -23.29 9.40
C ARG A 139 -1.76 -21.79 9.35
N THR A 140 -0.67 -21.01 9.45
CA THR A 140 -0.69 -19.56 9.32
C THR A 140 0.01 -19.12 8.03
N GLY A 141 -0.71 -18.42 7.15
CA GLY A 141 -0.21 -17.90 5.89
C GLY A 141 -0.05 -16.39 5.87
N VAL A 142 0.61 -15.87 4.84
CA VAL A 142 0.92 -14.45 4.65
C VAL A 142 0.62 -14.01 3.23
N VAL A 143 -0.20 -13.00 3.06
CA VAL A 143 -0.33 -12.24 1.80
C VAL A 143 0.07 -10.81 2.06
N PHE A 144 1.11 -10.35 1.40
CA PHE A 144 1.61 -8.99 1.59
C PHE A 144 1.59 -8.21 0.29
N ALA A 145 0.89 -7.08 0.28
CA ALA A 145 0.80 -6.22 -0.89
C ALA A 145 1.98 -5.25 -0.95
N ASN A 146 2.60 -5.18 -2.12
CA ASN A 146 3.66 -4.22 -2.42
C ASN A 146 3.72 -3.97 -3.92
N ALA A 147 3.56 -2.72 -4.35
CA ALA A 147 3.41 -2.41 -5.77
C ALA A 147 4.73 -2.21 -6.53
N LEU A 148 5.77 -1.68 -5.90
CA LEU A 148 7.00 -1.27 -6.60
C LEU A 148 8.29 -1.87 -6.03
N GLY A 149 8.21 -2.65 -4.95
CA GLY A 149 9.38 -3.28 -4.33
C GLY A 149 10.17 -2.38 -3.37
N GLY A 150 9.79 -1.10 -3.24
CA GLY A 150 10.51 -0.12 -2.44
C GLY A 150 11.53 0.70 -3.22
N GLU A 151 12.44 1.38 -2.50
CA GLU A 151 13.39 2.34 -3.08
C GLU A 151 14.77 1.75 -3.39
N ASN A 152 15.20 0.72 -2.67
CA ASN A 152 16.55 0.16 -2.79
C ASN A 152 16.86 -0.25 -4.23
N ARG A 153 15.88 -0.78 -4.96
CA ARG A 153 16.02 -1.14 -6.36
C ARG A 153 16.42 0.04 -7.25
N ASN A 154 15.87 1.22 -7.02
CA ASN A 154 16.24 2.40 -7.79
C ASN A 154 17.67 2.83 -7.48
N MET A 155 18.09 2.74 -6.21
CA MET A 155 19.43 3.10 -5.78
C MET A 155 20.50 2.12 -6.30
N SER A 156 20.24 0.81 -6.28
CA SER A 156 21.12 -0.20 -6.84
C SER A 156 21.28 -0.04 -8.37
N ASN A 157 20.19 0.28 -9.07
CA ASN A 157 20.23 0.59 -10.49
C ASN A 157 21.10 1.81 -10.81
N ILE A 158 20.95 2.91 -10.04
CA ILE A 158 21.80 4.10 -10.19
C ILE A 158 23.28 3.73 -10.07
N ARG A 159 23.65 2.91 -9.08
CA ARG A 159 25.01 2.42 -8.89
C ARG A 159 25.52 1.66 -10.11
N VAL A 160 24.74 0.73 -10.64
CA VAL A 160 25.15 -0.07 -11.83
C VAL A 160 25.26 0.81 -13.06
N TRP A 161 24.29 1.70 -13.31
CA TRP A 161 24.29 2.57 -14.49
C TRP A 161 25.33 3.69 -14.43
N SER A 162 25.87 4.04 -13.26
CA SER A 162 26.89 5.10 -13.12
C SER A 162 28.14 4.78 -13.92
N ASN A 163 28.55 3.51 -14.00
CA ASN A 163 29.71 3.09 -14.80
C ASN A 163 29.52 3.41 -16.29
N HIS A 164 28.35 3.09 -16.84
CA HIS A 164 28.04 3.39 -18.24
C HIS A 164 27.95 4.90 -18.48
N THR A 165 27.35 5.64 -17.55
CA THR A 165 27.24 7.11 -17.62
C THR A 165 28.62 7.78 -17.63
N ALA A 166 29.56 7.28 -16.81
CA ALA A 166 30.95 7.78 -16.79
C ALA A 166 31.68 7.51 -18.13
N GLU A 167 31.50 6.34 -18.72
CA GLU A 167 32.09 6.03 -20.02
C GLU A 167 31.52 6.90 -21.14
N LEU A 168 30.22 7.16 -21.14
CA LEU A 168 29.61 8.12 -22.08
C LEU A 168 30.17 9.53 -21.88
N ALA A 169 30.33 9.96 -20.63
CA ALA A 169 30.90 11.28 -20.33
C ALA A 169 32.34 11.40 -20.87
N LYS A 170 33.20 10.38 -20.72
CA LYS A 170 34.54 10.33 -21.31
C LYS A 170 34.49 10.42 -22.84
N GLN A 171 33.60 9.68 -23.49
CA GLN A 171 33.40 9.73 -24.93
C GLN A 171 32.98 11.11 -25.45
N HIS A 172 32.30 11.87 -24.62
CA HIS A 172 31.88 13.25 -24.91
C HIS A 172 32.86 14.32 -24.38
N GLY A 173 34.09 13.92 -24.03
CA GLY A 173 35.18 14.84 -23.73
C GLY A 173 35.35 15.21 -22.26
N LEU A 174 34.65 14.55 -21.33
CA LEU A 174 34.95 14.72 -19.91
C LEU A 174 36.32 14.06 -19.61
N PRO A 175 37.27 14.77 -18.92
CA PRO A 175 38.52 14.17 -18.47
C PRO A 175 38.29 12.90 -17.64
N ALA A 176 39.15 11.89 -17.81
CA ALA A 176 38.98 10.58 -17.18
C ALA A 176 38.95 10.69 -15.65
N ASP A 177 39.81 11.52 -15.07
CA ASP A 177 39.87 11.77 -13.63
C ASP A 177 38.55 12.37 -13.08
N GLN A 178 37.88 13.23 -13.84
CA GLN A 178 36.59 13.81 -13.46
C GLN A 178 35.45 12.79 -13.59
N ALA A 179 35.48 11.94 -14.63
CA ALA A 179 34.51 10.88 -14.78
C ALA A 179 34.65 9.82 -13.68
N ASP A 180 35.88 9.49 -13.28
CA ASP A 180 36.18 8.57 -12.20
C ASP A 180 35.77 9.15 -10.82
N ALA A 181 36.02 10.44 -10.59
CA ALA A 181 35.55 11.14 -9.39
C ALA A 181 34.02 11.19 -9.30
N PHE A 182 33.32 11.43 -10.42
CA PHE A 182 31.87 11.32 -10.50
C PHE A 182 31.38 9.94 -10.11
N THR A 183 31.97 8.88 -10.70
CA THR A 183 31.59 7.50 -10.38
C THR A 183 31.82 7.19 -8.90
N THR A 184 32.95 7.60 -8.34
CA THR A 184 33.27 7.43 -6.90
C THR A 184 32.19 8.09 -6.03
N SER A 185 31.79 9.31 -6.35
CA SER A 185 30.76 10.02 -5.62
C SER A 185 29.39 9.30 -5.66
N VAL A 186 29.02 8.74 -6.81
CA VAL A 186 27.78 7.94 -6.93
C VAL A 186 27.90 6.66 -6.12
N LEU A 187 29.06 5.97 -6.16
CA LEU A 187 29.29 4.75 -5.41
C LEU A 187 29.26 4.94 -3.90
N GLU A 188 29.73 6.09 -3.41
CA GLU A 188 29.65 6.48 -1.98
C GLU A 188 28.21 6.77 -1.54
N GLY A 189 27.40 7.35 -2.43
CA GLY A 189 26.00 7.73 -2.14
C GLY A 189 24.97 6.60 -2.37
N THR A 190 25.40 5.40 -2.80
CA THR A 190 24.48 4.28 -3.12
C THR A 190 24.86 3.00 -2.37
N PRO A 191 23.87 2.14 -2.00
CA PRO A 191 24.13 0.84 -1.38
C PRO A 191 25.08 -0.02 -2.24
N ARG A 192 25.90 -0.85 -1.60
CA ARG A 192 26.70 -1.86 -2.33
C ARG A 192 25.77 -2.87 -3.00
N VAL A 193 26.24 -3.44 -4.10
CA VAL A 193 25.58 -4.57 -4.76
C VAL A 193 26.33 -5.84 -4.37
N ASP A 194 25.67 -6.73 -3.64
CA ASP A 194 26.19 -8.00 -3.13
C ASP A 194 25.08 -9.07 -3.15
N GLU A 195 25.31 -10.22 -2.51
CA GLU A 195 24.38 -11.34 -2.46
C GLU A 195 23.05 -11.03 -1.77
N ASP A 196 23.01 -10.05 -0.87
CA ASP A 196 21.80 -9.65 -0.14
C ASP A 196 20.94 -8.63 -0.91
N THR A 197 21.49 -8.00 -1.96
CA THR A 197 20.81 -6.95 -2.73
C THR A 197 19.51 -7.45 -3.37
N MET A 198 19.58 -8.53 -4.16
CA MET A 198 18.37 -9.05 -4.82
C MET A 198 17.29 -9.48 -3.81
N PRO A 199 17.58 -10.29 -2.77
CA PRO A 199 16.58 -10.60 -1.75
C PRO A 199 16.05 -9.35 -1.01
N GLY A 200 16.87 -8.32 -0.89
CA GLY A 200 16.52 -7.08 -0.20
C GLY A 200 15.57 -6.15 -0.96
N GLU A 201 15.49 -6.26 -2.30
CA GLU A 201 14.72 -5.34 -3.15
C GLU A 201 13.56 -5.97 -3.92
N LEU A 202 13.39 -7.30 -3.85
CA LEU A 202 12.31 -7.99 -4.55
C LEU A 202 11.00 -7.89 -3.78
N ALA A 203 9.94 -7.45 -4.46
CA ALA A 203 8.60 -7.30 -3.88
C ALA A 203 8.04 -8.63 -3.33
N ASN A 204 8.30 -9.76 -4.00
CA ASN A 204 7.84 -11.07 -3.53
C ASN A 204 8.56 -11.54 -2.24
N VAL A 205 9.72 -10.98 -1.92
CA VAL A 205 10.45 -11.32 -0.69
C VAL A 205 9.84 -10.64 0.54
N VAL A 206 9.01 -9.61 0.38
CA VAL A 206 8.30 -8.99 1.51
C VAL A 206 7.54 -10.04 2.32
N SER A 207 6.62 -10.79 1.68
CA SER A 207 5.88 -11.88 2.33
C SER A 207 6.78 -13.04 2.76
N GLY A 208 7.78 -13.38 1.95
CA GLY A 208 8.74 -14.45 2.26
C GLY A 208 9.60 -14.12 3.49
N ARG A 209 10.01 -12.86 3.69
CA ARG A 209 10.76 -12.42 4.86
C ARG A 209 9.90 -12.45 6.13
N VAL A 210 8.64 -12.01 6.04
CA VAL A 210 7.68 -12.15 7.15
C VAL A 210 7.53 -13.61 7.52
N ALA A 211 7.26 -14.49 6.55
CA ALA A 211 7.10 -15.92 6.79
C ALA A 211 8.38 -16.55 7.40
N ASN A 212 9.56 -16.20 6.88
CA ASN A 212 10.83 -16.73 7.35
C ASN A 212 11.14 -16.30 8.80
N LEU A 213 11.04 -15.00 9.11
CA LEU A 213 11.45 -14.48 10.42
C LEU A 213 10.43 -14.78 11.52
N LEU A 214 9.15 -14.97 11.17
CA LEU A 214 8.09 -15.35 12.11
C LEU A 214 7.82 -16.86 12.11
N ASP A 215 8.60 -17.65 11.34
CA ASP A 215 8.45 -19.11 11.19
C ASP A 215 7.04 -19.53 10.77
N LEU A 216 6.41 -18.81 9.81
CA LEU A 216 5.09 -19.12 9.30
C LEU A 216 5.22 -20.07 8.10
N GLN A 217 4.53 -21.22 8.14
CA GLN A 217 4.72 -22.31 7.19
C GLN A 217 3.53 -22.48 6.23
N GLY A 218 2.48 -21.71 6.39
CA GLY A 218 1.38 -21.62 5.43
C GLY A 218 1.79 -20.95 4.12
N PRO A 219 0.91 -20.89 3.12
CA PRO A 219 1.18 -20.19 1.87
C PRO A 219 1.60 -18.75 2.10
N ASN A 220 2.65 -18.30 1.40
CA ASN A 220 3.03 -16.89 1.40
C ASN A 220 3.26 -16.40 -0.03
N HIS A 221 2.79 -15.21 -0.34
CA HIS A 221 3.01 -14.56 -1.62
C HIS A 221 2.80 -13.05 -1.53
N ALA A 222 3.41 -12.32 -2.48
CA ALA A 222 3.16 -10.91 -2.64
C ALA A 222 2.07 -10.67 -3.68
N MET A 223 1.36 -9.56 -3.53
CA MET A 223 0.29 -9.14 -4.43
C MET A 223 0.48 -7.71 -4.91
N ASP A 224 0.26 -7.50 -6.20
CA ASP A 224 0.24 -6.16 -6.80
C ASP A 224 -1.04 -5.99 -7.62
N ALA A 225 -1.87 -5.07 -7.21
CA ALA A 225 -3.05 -4.55 -7.89
C ALA A 225 -3.04 -3.00 -7.86
N ALA A 226 -1.86 -2.41 -7.91
CA ALA A 226 -1.62 -0.97 -7.77
C ALA A 226 -2.30 -0.41 -6.50
N CYS A 227 -3.09 0.66 -6.62
CA CYS A 227 -3.77 1.29 -5.47
C CYS A 227 -4.73 0.35 -4.72
N ALA A 228 -5.18 -0.74 -5.33
CA ALA A 228 -6.07 -1.73 -4.75
C ALA A 228 -5.33 -2.90 -4.07
N SER A 229 -4.00 -2.88 -4.02
CA SER A 229 -3.18 -4.03 -3.59
C SER A 229 -3.51 -4.51 -2.17
N SER A 230 -3.66 -3.62 -1.20
CA SER A 230 -3.99 -4.00 0.18
C SER A 230 -5.37 -4.67 0.29
N MET A 231 -6.36 -4.15 -0.42
CA MET A 231 -7.71 -4.76 -0.43
C MET A 231 -7.73 -6.09 -1.20
N ALA A 232 -6.89 -6.23 -2.24
CA ALA A 232 -6.71 -7.49 -2.95
C ALA A 232 -6.04 -8.56 -2.04
N ALA A 233 -5.08 -8.17 -1.20
CA ALA A 233 -4.50 -9.06 -0.19
C ALA A 233 -5.54 -9.55 0.83
N VAL A 234 -6.40 -8.65 1.32
CA VAL A 234 -7.52 -9.03 2.21
C VAL A 234 -8.50 -9.97 1.49
N LEU A 235 -8.86 -9.69 0.24
CA LEU A 235 -9.73 -10.56 -0.57
C LEU A 235 -9.16 -11.97 -0.70
N ASP A 236 -7.87 -12.08 -0.99
CA ASP A 236 -7.21 -13.36 -1.18
C ASP A 236 -7.05 -14.12 0.14
N ALA A 237 -6.66 -13.44 1.21
CA ALA A 237 -6.61 -14.00 2.55
C ALA A 237 -7.98 -14.58 3.00
N CYS A 238 -9.07 -13.86 2.74
CA CYS A 238 -10.42 -14.36 3.01
C CYS A 238 -10.70 -15.65 2.24
N ARG A 239 -10.28 -15.76 0.98
CA ARG A 239 -10.47 -16.97 0.16
C ARG A 239 -9.69 -18.16 0.69
N LEU A 240 -8.43 -17.96 1.08
CA LEU A 240 -7.59 -19.02 1.65
C LEU A 240 -8.17 -19.55 2.98
N LEU A 241 -8.71 -18.68 3.82
CA LEU A 241 -9.41 -19.05 5.05
C LEU A 241 -10.70 -19.83 4.76
N GLN A 242 -11.52 -19.37 3.80
CA GLN A 242 -12.78 -20.03 3.43
C GLN A 242 -12.58 -21.39 2.81
N THR A 243 -11.50 -21.59 2.05
CA THR A 243 -11.13 -22.91 1.49
C THR A 243 -10.42 -23.80 2.49
N ARG A 244 -10.25 -23.35 3.74
CA ARG A 244 -9.62 -24.08 4.86
C ARG A 244 -8.19 -24.56 4.57
N GLN A 245 -7.50 -23.91 3.66
CA GLN A 245 -6.08 -24.17 3.40
C GLN A 245 -5.21 -23.75 4.58
N VAL A 246 -5.65 -22.71 5.29
CA VAL A 246 -5.04 -22.18 6.51
C VAL A 246 -6.12 -21.86 7.54
N ASP A 247 -5.70 -21.61 8.77
CA ASP A 247 -6.59 -21.22 9.86
C ASP A 247 -6.40 -19.78 10.29
N VAL A 248 -5.22 -19.22 10.05
CA VAL A 248 -4.90 -17.80 10.29
C VAL A 248 -4.22 -17.23 9.05
N MET A 249 -4.54 -15.98 8.71
CA MET A 249 -3.89 -15.23 7.63
C MET A 249 -3.45 -13.85 8.09
N LEU A 250 -2.19 -13.55 7.78
CA LEU A 250 -1.71 -12.17 7.80
C LEU A 250 -1.96 -11.55 6.42
N ALA A 251 -2.79 -10.52 6.38
CA ALA A 251 -3.10 -9.75 5.18
C ALA A 251 -2.58 -8.34 5.35
N GLY A 252 -1.47 -8.00 4.71
CA GLY A 252 -0.80 -6.73 4.91
C GLY A 252 -0.41 -6.02 3.63
N ALA A 253 0.09 -4.81 3.80
CA ALA A 253 0.69 -4.01 2.75
C ALA A 253 1.82 -3.14 3.32
N SER A 254 2.84 -2.87 2.50
CA SER A 254 3.87 -1.88 2.80
C SER A 254 4.27 -1.13 1.54
N ASP A 255 4.51 0.15 1.66
CA ASP A 255 5.08 0.97 0.58
C ASP A 255 6.01 2.04 1.16
N ARG A 256 7.15 2.23 0.51
CA ARG A 256 8.11 3.30 0.76
C ARG A 256 8.67 3.86 -0.55
N THR A 257 7.91 3.82 -1.60
CA THR A 257 8.37 4.27 -2.92
C THR A 257 8.24 5.78 -3.06
N MET A 258 9.03 6.52 -2.27
CA MET A 258 9.02 7.98 -2.15
C MET A 258 10.27 8.62 -2.77
N ASP A 259 10.92 7.93 -3.71
CA ASP A 259 12.11 8.39 -4.42
C ASP A 259 11.80 9.43 -5.52
N PRO A 260 12.81 10.21 -5.97
CA PRO A 260 12.61 11.25 -6.99
C PRO A 260 12.06 10.73 -8.31
N ALA A 261 12.45 9.51 -8.72
CA ALA A 261 12.00 8.95 -10.00
C ALA A 261 10.50 8.64 -9.96
N THR A 262 10.00 8.13 -8.84
CA THR A 262 8.57 7.86 -8.63
C THR A 262 7.77 9.17 -8.61
N PHE A 263 8.25 10.18 -7.88
CA PHE A 263 7.63 11.52 -7.90
C PHE A 263 7.60 12.12 -9.30
N ALA A 264 8.68 12.02 -10.08
CA ALA A 264 8.72 12.52 -11.45
C ALA A 264 7.73 11.78 -12.37
N LYS A 265 7.63 10.44 -12.25
CA LYS A 265 6.69 9.63 -13.05
C LYS A 265 5.23 9.98 -12.73
N PHE A 266 4.86 10.11 -11.45
CA PHE A 266 3.51 10.55 -11.07
C PHE A 266 3.23 12.01 -11.44
N SER A 267 4.25 12.88 -11.44
CA SER A 267 4.12 14.24 -11.96
C SER A 267 3.87 14.26 -13.47
N ALA A 268 4.56 13.42 -14.23
CA ALA A 268 4.40 13.32 -15.69
C ALA A 268 2.98 12.96 -16.11
N ILE A 269 2.30 12.08 -15.37
CA ILE A 269 0.87 11.79 -15.61
C ILE A 269 -0.07 12.79 -14.93
N GLY A 270 0.50 13.81 -14.26
CA GLY A 270 -0.25 14.86 -13.57
C GLY A 270 -1.11 14.36 -12.41
N ALA A 271 -0.67 13.32 -11.70
CA ALA A 271 -1.43 12.70 -10.62
C ALA A 271 -1.20 13.35 -9.25
N LEU A 272 -0.05 14.00 -9.03
CA LEU A 272 0.28 14.58 -7.73
C LEU A 272 -0.36 15.94 -7.50
N SER A 273 -0.64 16.25 -6.24
CA SER A 273 -0.92 17.61 -5.80
C SER A 273 0.38 18.28 -5.34
N PRO A 274 0.64 19.54 -5.77
CA PRO A 274 1.81 20.28 -5.30
C PRO A 274 1.66 20.82 -3.87
N SER A 275 0.47 20.82 -3.28
CA SER A 275 0.18 21.60 -2.07
C SER A 275 -0.62 20.89 -0.98
N HIS A 276 -1.60 20.05 -1.32
CA HIS A 276 -2.49 19.43 -0.33
C HIS A 276 -3.27 18.24 -0.90
N SER A 277 -3.81 17.41 -0.03
CA SER A 277 -4.79 16.38 -0.37
C SER A 277 -6.19 16.87 -0.04
N SER A 278 -7.11 16.78 -0.99
CA SER A 278 -8.52 17.20 -0.81
C SER A 278 -9.45 16.19 -1.49
N PRO A 279 -9.54 14.95 -0.97
CA PRO A 279 -10.40 13.92 -1.54
C PRO A 279 -11.85 14.39 -1.52
N PHE A 280 -12.60 14.10 -2.60
CA PHE A 280 -14.01 14.47 -2.80
C PHE A 280 -14.33 15.98 -2.80
N ASP A 281 -13.34 16.86 -2.73
CA ASP A 281 -13.52 18.31 -2.76
C ASP A 281 -13.36 18.85 -4.19
N ALA A 282 -14.09 19.91 -4.53
CA ALA A 282 -13.97 20.58 -5.83
C ALA A 282 -12.57 21.18 -6.09
N ARG A 283 -11.79 21.43 -5.03
CA ARG A 283 -10.42 21.92 -5.08
C ARG A 283 -9.38 20.81 -5.28
N ALA A 284 -9.78 19.53 -5.26
CA ALA A 284 -8.86 18.43 -5.42
C ALA A 284 -8.11 18.56 -6.77
N ASN A 285 -6.78 18.54 -6.71
CA ASN A 285 -5.90 18.74 -7.87
C ASN A 285 -4.86 17.62 -8.03
N GLY A 286 -5.00 16.55 -7.29
CA GLY A 286 -4.10 15.40 -7.28
C GLY A 286 -4.10 14.76 -5.89
N PHE A 287 -3.29 13.72 -5.72
CA PHE A 287 -3.03 13.11 -4.41
C PHE A 287 -1.65 13.49 -3.88
N VAL A 288 -1.43 13.32 -2.60
CA VAL A 288 -0.12 13.44 -1.94
C VAL A 288 0.36 12.04 -1.59
N MET A 289 1.60 11.72 -1.93
CA MET A 289 2.19 10.42 -1.64
C MET A 289 2.47 10.26 -0.15
N GLY A 290 2.31 9.05 0.35
CA GLY A 290 2.66 8.64 1.70
C GLY A 290 3.34 7.27 1.69
N GLU A 291 4.03 6.96 2.79
CA GLU A 291 4.66 5.67 3.02
C GLU A 291 4.12 5.05 4.31
N GLY A 292 4.31 3.76 4.49
CA GLY A 292 3.89 3.05 5.69
C GLY A 292 3.72 1.56 5.47
N ALA A 293 3.32 0.89 6.53
CA ALA A 293 2.96 -0.53 6.54
C ALA A 293 1.78 -0.80 7.47
N GLY A 294 0.94 -1.76 7.10
CA GLY A 294 -0.16 -2.21 7.94
C GLY A 294 -0.51 -3.66 7.66
N VAL A 295 -1.01 -4.36 8.66
CA VAL A 295 -1.39 -5.76 8.55
C VAL A 295 -2.57 -6.08 9.45
N LEU A 296 -3.43 -6.96 8.97
CA LEU A 296 -4.53 -7.56 9.70
C LEU A 296 -4.24 -9.02 9.96
N VAL A 297 -4.49 -9.51 11.17
CA VAL A 297 -4.57 -10.93 11.48
C VAL A 297 -6.02 -11.37 11.33
N LEU A 298 -6.25 -12.27 10.39
CA LEU A 298 -7.58 -12.74 9.96
C LEU A 298 -7.79 -14.19 10.32
N LYS A 299 -9.01 -14.50 10.77
CA LYS A 299 -9.44 -15.86 11.12
C LYS A 299 -10.92 -16.06 10.77
N ARG A 300 -11.35 -17.28 10.45
CA ARG A 300 -12.80 -17.53 10.32
C ARG A 300 -13.50 -17.13 11.61
N LEU A 301 -14.65 -16.48 11.52
CA LEU A 301 -15.38 -16.00 12.70
C LEU A 301 -15.73 -17.16 13.66
N SER A 302 -16.13 -18.30 13.10
CA SER A 302 -16.43 -19.50 13.89
C SER A 302 -15.22 -20.02 14.70
N ASP A 303 -14.04 -19.97 14.10
CA ASP A 303 -12.80 -20.38 14.74
C ASP A 303 -12.34 -19.36 15.79
N ALA A 304 -12.44 -18.06 15.48
CA ALA A 304 -12.12 -17.00 16.43
C ALA A 304 -12.99 -17.04 17.70
N ILE A 305 -14.29 -17.32 17.54
CA ILE A 305 -15.21 -17.49 18.68
C ILE A 305 -14.85 -18.75 19.49
N ARG A 306 -14.60 -19.87 18.82
CA ARG A 306 -14.20 -21.13 19.49
C ARG A 306 -12.92 -20.96 20.29
N ASP A 307 -11.96 -20.24 19.74
CA ASP A 307 -10.63 -20.07 20.30
C ASP A 307 -10.53 -18.86 21.25
N GLU A 308 -11.68 -18.23 21.54
CA GLU A 308 -11.80 -17.07 22.45
C GLU A 308 -10.86 -15.90 22.08
N ASP A 309 -10.71 -15.63 20.75
CA ASP A 309 -9.92 -14.50 20.27
C ASP A 309 -10.64 -13.17 20.51
N ALA A 310 -9.89 -12.11 20.75
CA ALA A 310 -10.42 -10.74 20.67
C ALA A 310 -10.84 -10.44 19.24
N ILE A 311 -12.08 -10.00 19.03
CA ILE A 311 -12.62 -9.70 17.70
C ILE A 311 -12.84 -8.18 17.58
N TYR A 312 -12.00 -7.51 16.80
CA TYR A 312 -12.08 -6.05 16.59
C TYR A 312 -13.12 -5.68 15.54
N SER A 313 -13.23 -6.48 14.49
CA SER A 313 -14.24 -6.31 13.45
C SER A 313 -14.51 -7.63 12.72
N VAL A 314 -15.59 -7.62 11.91
CA VAL A 314 -15.98 -8.80 11.13
C VAL A 314 -16.18 -8.40 9.67
N ILE A 315 -15.41 -9.01 8.77
CA ILE A 315 -15.56 -8.88 7.33
C ILE A 315 -16.73 -9.76 6.90
N ARG A 316 -17.79 -9.16 6.41
CA ARG A 316 -19.03 -9.83 6.00
C ARG A 316 -19.07 -10.17 4.51
N GLY A 317 -18.23 -9.52 3.72
CA GLY A 317 -18.13 -9.76 2.29
C GLY A 317 -16.98 -9.00 1.68
N VAL A 318 -16.40 -9.58 0.63
CA VAL A 318 -15.30 -8.99 -0.13
C VAL A 318 -15.62 -9.04 -1.61
N GLY A 319 -15.25 -8.00 -2.37
CA GLY A 319 -15.53 -7.93 -3.78
C GLY A 319 -14.42 -7.27 -4.57
N GLY A 320 -14.02 -7.90 -5.65
CA GLY A 320 -13.05 -7.36 -6.60
C GLY A 320 -13.56 -7.45 -8.02
N SER A 321 -13.11 -6.55 -8.89
CA SER A 321 -13.40 -6.59 -10.32
C SER A 321 -12.24 -5.98 -11.11
N SER A 322 -12.25 -6.22 -12.41
CA SER A 322 -11.41 -5.50 -13.37
C SER A 322 -12.27 -4.52 -14.16
N ASP A 323 -11.68 -3.38 -14.52
CA ASP A 323 -12.34 -2.37 -15.35
C ASP A 323 -12.63 -2.88 -16.78
N GLY A 324 -11.91 -3.92 -17.21
CA GLY A 324 -12.04 -4.47 -18.55
C GLY A 324 -11.60 -3.47 -19.64
N ARG A 325 -12.19 -3.59 -20.80
CA ARG A 325 -11.91 -2.67 -21.93
C ARG A 325 -12.61 -1.33 -21.72
N GLY A 326 -11.83 -0.26 -21.52
CA GLY A 326 -12.33 1.11 -21.29
C GLY A 326 -11.64 2.16 -22.14
N LYS A 327 -11.71 3.42 -21.71
CA LYS A 327 -11.13 4.59 -22.42
C LYS A 327 -9.59 4.59 -22.42
N GLY A 328 -8.97 3.85 -21.51
CA GLY A 328 -7.51 3.74 -21.36
C GLY A 328 -7.17 2.97 -20.10
N ILE A 329 -5.92 2.50 -19.99
CA ILE A 329 -5.48 1.65 -18.87
C ILE A 329 -5.51 2.36 -17.51
N THR A 330 -5.38 3.69 -17.51
CA THR A 330 -5.38 4.51 -16.30
C THR A 330 -6.73 5.18 -16.01
N ALA A 331 -7.73 4.98 -16.90
CA ALA A 331 -9.04 5.61 -16.76
C ALA A 331 -9.95 4.72 -15.88
N PRO A 332 -10.49 5.24 -14.76
CA PRO A 332 -11.38 4.47 -13.90
C PRO A 332 -12.68 4.11 -14.61
N SER A 333 -13.24 2.95 -14.28
CA SER A 333 -14.49 2.44 -14.81
C SER A 333 -15.57 2.38 -13.74
N GLN A 334 -16.60 3.20 -13.88
CA GLN A 334 -17.79 3.13 -13.03
C GLN A 334 -18.37 1.72 -12.95
N ARG A 335 -18.46 1.05 -14.10
CA ARG A 335 -18.97 -0.32 -14.19
C ARG A 335 -18.15 -1.29 -13.35
N GLY A 336 -16.81 -1.20 -13.42
CA GLY A 336 -15.91 -2.02 -12.61
C GLY A 336 -16.13 -1.80 -11.11
N GLN A 337 -16.20 -0.55 -10.66
CA GLN A 337 -16.45 -0.20 -9.26
C GLN A 337 -17.82 -0.75 -8.78
N ILE A 338 -18.88 -0.56 -9.56
CA ILE A 338 -20.22 -1.09 -9.24
C ILE A 338 -20.18 -2.62 -9.12
N GLN A 339 -19.46 -3.32 -10.00
CA GLN A 339 -19.34 -4.78 -9.94
C GLN A 339 -18.62 -5.26 -8.68
N ALA A 340 -17.52 -4.61 -8.27
CA ALA A 340 -16.80 -4.95 -7.05
C ALA A 340 -17.70 -4.77 -5.82
N ILE A 341 -18.38 -3.63 -5.73
CA ILE A 341 -19.30 -3.33 -4.63
C ILE A 341 -20.47 -4.33 -4.60
N ALA A 342 -21.09 -4.61 -5.76
CA ALA A 342 -22.19 -5.56 -5.85
C ALA A 342 -21.81 -6.96 -5.37
N ARG A 343 -20.60 -7.43 -5.72
CA ARG A 343 -20.07 -8.73 -5.24
C ARG A 343 -19.90 -8.76 -3.73
N ALA A 344 -19.37 -7.69 -3.13
CA ALA A 344 -19.22 -7.60 -1.69
C ALA A 344 -20.57 -7.63 -0.97
N TYR A 345 -21.55 -6.86 -1.44
CA TYR A 345 -22.91 -6.87 -0.86
C TYR A 345 -23.65 -8.20 -1.05
N ALA A 346 -23.47 -8.87 -2.18
CA ALA A 346 -24.04 -10.19 -2.41
C ALA A 346 -23.54 -11.23 -1.39
N GLN A 347 -22.27 -11.15 -1.01
CA GLN A 347 -21.71 -12.00 0.06
C GLN A 347 -22.18 -11.57 1.46
N ALA A 348 -22.23 -10.27 1.71
CA ALA A 348 -22.56 -9.71 3.02
C ALA A 348 -24.01 -9.99 3.45
N GLY A 349 -24.93 -10.12 2.50
CA GLY A 349 -26.33 -10.50 2.73
C GLY A 349 -27.18 -9.43 3.40
N TYR A 350 -26.75 -8.15 3.43
CA TYR A 350 -27.54 -7.04 3.97
C TYR A 350 -27.60 -5.87 2.95
N PRO A 351 -28.63 -5.01 3.05
CA PRO A 351 -28.82 -3.91 2.09
C PRO A 351 -27.82 -2.77 2.34
N ALA A 352 -27.41 -2.09 1.28
CA ALA A 352 -26.54 -0.92 1.37
C ALA A 352 -27.10 0.22 2.27
N SER A 353 -28.43 0.27 2.43
CA SER A 353 -29.11 1.24 3.31
C SER A 353 -28.82 1.05 4.81
N SER A 354 -28.28 -0.11 5.22
CA SER A 354 -27.87 -0.37 6.60
C SER A 354 -26.43 0.08 6.91
N VAL A 355 -25.69 0.54 5.89
CA VAL A 355 -24.32 1.03 6.05
C VAL A 355 -24.34 2.46 6.58
N GLU A 356 -23.65 2.69 7.68
CA GLU A 356 -23.59 3.99 8.37
C GLU A 356 -22.36 4.81 7.99
N LEU A 357 -21.24 4.14 7.64
CA LEU A 357 -19.99 4.77 7.25
C LEU A 357 -19.47 4.14 5.97
N VAL A 358 -19.00 4.96 5.04
CA VAL A 358 -18.28 4.54 3.83
C VAL A 358 -16.93 5.24 3.80
N GLU A 359 -15.87 4.45 3.87
CA GLU A 359 -14.53 4.91 3.60
C GLU A 359 -14.24 4.72 2.12
N ALA A 360 -13.70 5.73 1.45
CA ALA A 360 -13.46 5.68 0.02
C ALA A 360 -12.28 6.56 -0.39
N MET A 361 -11.66 6.21 -1.51
CA MET A 361 -10.58 7.00 -2.12
C MET A 361 -11.18 7.98 -3.13
N GLY A 362 -10.96 9.28 -2.92
CA GLY A 362 -11.39 10.36 -3.81
C GLY A 362 -10.28 10.79 -4.77
N PRO A 363 -10.26 10.29 -6.02
CA PRO A 363 -9.28 10.75 -6.98
C PRO A 363 -9.65 12.13 -7.57
N ARG A 364 -8.75 12.70 -8.25
CA ARG A 364 -8.65 13.94 -8.98
C ARG A 364 -9.92 14.43 -9.72
N PRO A 365 -10.37 15.70 -9.55
CA PRO A 365 -11.62 16.23 -10.16
C PRO A 365 -11.58 16.49 -11.66
N LYS A 366 -10.41 16.59 -12.29
CA LYS A 366 -10.32 16.95 -13.72
C LYS A 366 -10.71 15.84 -14.71
N LEU A 367 -10.87 14.60 -14.26
CA LEU A 367 -11.33 13.48 -15.09
C LEU A 367 -12.80 13.15 -14.86
N GLU A 368 -13.39 13.57 -13.73
CA GLU A 368 -14.81 13.36 -13.42
C GLU A 368 -15.32 14.55 -12.62
N THR A 369 -16.34 15.24 -13.12
CA THR A 369 -17.04 16.27 -12.35
C THR A 369 -17.73 15.63 -11.14
N PRO A 370 -17.95 16.37 -10.01
CA PRO A 370 -18.64 15.84 -8.82
C PRO A 370 -20.03 15.24 -9.08
N ARG A 371 -20.61 15.52 -10.25
CA ARG A 371 -21.88 14.94 -10.70
C ARG A 371 -21.75 13.48 -11.14
N ASN A 372 -20.53 12.97 -11.36
CA ASN A 372 -20.22 11.64 -11.88
C ASN A 372 -19.35 10.82 -10.92
N CYS A 373 -19.35 11.09 -9.61
CA CYS A 373 -18.75 10.19 -8.64
C CYS A 373 -19.74 9.02 -8.41
N PRO A 374 -19.53 7.89 -9.12
CA PRO A 374 -20.59 6.93 -9.41
C PRO A 374 -21.01 6.03 -8.25
N PRO A 375 -20.13 5.63 -7.32
CA PRO A 375 -20.55 4.67 -6.29
C PRO A 375 -21.61 5.24 -5.35
N PHE A 376 -21.57 6.55 -5.08
CA PHE A 376 -22.50 7.16 -4.12
C PHE A 376 -23.92 7.39 -4.68
N HIS A 377 -24.06 7.57 -5.98
CA HIS A 377 -25.39 7.62 -6.63
C HIS A 377 -26.06 6.25 -6.71
N ALA A 378 -25.28 5.17 -6.79
CA ALA A 378 -25.80 3.81 -6.81
C ALA A 378 -26.41 3.37 -5.47
N PHE A 379 -26.03 4.01 -4.36
CA PHE A 379 -26.58 3.73 -3.02
C PHE A 379 -27.94 4.37 -2.76
N GLY A 380 -28.52 5.14 -3.70
CA GLY A 380 -29.84 5.71 -3.60
C GLY A 380 -29.98 6.87 -2.56
N PRO A 381 -31.22 7.35 -2.32
CA PRO A 381 -31.48 8.52 -1.46
C PRO A 381 -31.10 8.34 0.01
N ALA A 382 -30.98 7.11 0.49
CA ALA A 382 -30.73 6.80 1.89
C ALA A 382 -29.37 7.31 2.43
N LEU A 383 -28.35 7.40 1.56
CA LEU A 383 -27.03 7.92 1.95
C LEU A 383 -26.89 9.43 1.73
N ARG A 384 -27.75 10.06 0.92
CA ARG A 384 -27.67 11.49 0.65
C ARG A 384 -27.91 12.39 1.87
N GLY A 385 -28.58 11.87 2.92
CA GLY A 385 -28.93 12.63 4.13
C GLY A 385 -27.95 12.48 5.29
N ARG A 386 -26.98 11.56 5.23
CA ARG A 386 -26.09 11.23 6.36
C ARG A 386 -24.60 11.39 6.09
N ALA A 387 -24.17 11.68 4.87
CA ALA A 387 -22.78 11.96 4.57
C ALA A 387 -22.37 13.29 5.22
N ARG A 388 -21.74 13.23 6.37
CA ARG A 388 -20.95 14.35 6.90
C ARG A 388 -19.54 14.18 6.37
N TRP A 389 -19.12 15.09 5.53
CA TRP A 389 -17.77 15.22 5.07
C TRP A 389 -16.94 15.86 6.21
N GLN A 390 -15.98 15.14 6.76
CA GLN A 390 -14.93 15.70 7.62
C GLN A 390 -13.66 15.87 6.84
#